data_546cd95f7927342d88342a4744687294
#
_entry.id   546cd95f7927342d88342a4744687294
#
_cell.length_a   1.000
_cell.length_b   1.000
_cell.length_c   1.000
_cell.angle_alpha   90.00
_cell.angle_beta   90.00
_cell.angle_gamma   90.00
#
_symmetry.space_group_name_H-M   'P 1'
#
loop_
_entity.id
_entity.type
_entity.pdbx_description
1 polymer ?
#
loop_
_entity_poly.entity_id
_entity_poly.type
_entity_poly.pdbx_seq_one_letter_code
_entity_poly.pdbx_strand_id
1 'polypeptide(L)'
;MYAYPSSAVTMTATSSSGATDEDVEVTIQGVDASYNELSETVTLNASGTATTTGSFLRMYRAFVSSDTASAGNITIANGGTTYAYVSVADQQTLMALWTVPAGYTAYLFQVDTTAFTVQNNKVATIRMLTREFNGVFRTQNKFDLFEGSYHLDITCPQPIPEKTDIEFRAIADSSNADLRVAASFDIVYIENTAP
;
A
#
# COMPACT_ATOMS: atom_id res chain seq x y z
N MET A 1 7.03 6.77 3.88
CA MET A 1 5.63 7.24 3.94
C MET A 1 5.13 7.39 2.51
N TYR A 2 3.94 6.90 2.21
CA TYR A 2 3.36 7.00 0.88
C TYR A 2 3.17 8.46 0.45
N ALA A 3 3.60 8.77 -0.78
CA ALA A 3 3.42 10.10 -1.35
C ALA A 3 2.07 10.13 -2.09
N TYR A 4 1.10 10.82 -1.53
CA TYR A 4 -0.23 10.94 -2.14
C TYR A 4 -0.20 11.90 -3.33
N PRO A 5 -0.47 11.46 -4.57
CA PRO A 5 -0.57 12.36 -5.71
C PRO A 5 -1.70 13.39 -5.49
N SER A 6 -1.49 14.63 -5.91
CA SER A 6 -2.53 15.67 -5.92
C SER A 6 -3.52 15.52 -7.07
N SER A 7 -3.11 14.82 -8.14
CA SER A 7 -3.93 14.44 -9.29
C SER A 7 -3.52 13.05 -9.74
N ALA A 8 -4.38 12.36 -10.47
CA ALA A 8 -4.05 11.04 -11.00
C ALA A 8 -2.90 11.13 -11.99
N VAL A 9 -1.95 10.20 -11.87
CA VAL A 9 -0.73 10.11 -12.69
C VAL A 9 -0.53 8.70 -13.21
N THR A 10 0.09 8.55 -14.36
CA THR A 10 0.54 7.24 -14.85
C THR A 10 1.66 6.72 -13.96
N MET A 11 1.81 5.40 -13.88
CA MET A 11 2.84 4.76 -13.09
C MET A 11 3.85 4.07 -14.00
N THR A 12 5.13 4.31 -13.76
CA THR A 12 6.23 3.64 -14.47
C THR A 12 6.84 2.61 -13.54
N ALA A 13 6.79 1.35 -13.94
CA ALA A 13 7.53 0.26 -13.33
C ALA A 13 8.94 0.22 -13.93
N THR A 14 9.96 0.13 -13.10
CA THR A 14 11.36 0.04 -13.51
C THR A 14 12.09 -1.01 -12.70
N SER A 15 12.60 -2.04 -13.37
CA SER A 15 13.43 -3.08 -12.75
C SER A 15 14.89 -2.63 -12.59
N SER A 16 15.49 -2.99 -11.47
CA SER A 16 16.93 -2.81 -11.24
C SER A 16 17.81 -3.77 -12.04
N SER A 17 17.25 -4.84 -12.61
CA SER A 17 17.95 -5.82 -13.46
C SER A 17 17.84 -5.53 -14.96
N GLY A 18 17.13 -4.45 -15.33
CA GLY A 18 17.03 -4.00 -16.73
C GLY A 18 16.54 -5.11 -17.66
N ALA A 19 17.29 -5.36 -18.72
CA ALA A 19 16.96 -6.35 -19.76
C ALA A 19 16.78 -7.80 -19.26
N THR A 20 17.28 -8.15 -18.08
CA THR A 20 17.06 -9.49 -17.52
C THR A 20 15.59 -9.72 -17.17
N ASP A 21 14.86 -8.64 -16.92
CA ASP A 21 13.43 -8.65 -16.59
C ASP A 21 12.56 -8.24 -17.80
N GLU A 22 13.09 -8.34 -19.02
CA GLU A 22 12.25 -8.24 -20.23
C GLU A 22 11.11 -9.27 -20.17
N ASP A 23 9.93 -8.88 -20.60
CA ASP A 23 8.70 -9.68 -20.59
C ASP A 23 8.13 -10.01 -19.19
N VAL A 24 8.73 -9.54 -18.10
CA VAL A 24 8.12 -9.64 -16.77
C VAL A 24 6.90 -8.74 -16.72
N GLU A 25 5.78 -9.31 -16.28
CA GLU A 25 4.52 -8.60 -16.11
C GLU A 25 4.38 -8.09 -14.67
N VAL A 26 3.96 -6.83 -14.56
CA VAL A 26 3.70 -6.17 -13.27
C VAL A 26 2.27 -5.64 -13.26
N THR A 27 1.47 -6.15 -12.34
CA THR A 27 0.11 -5.64 -12.10
C THR A 27 0.14 -4.57 -11.02
N ILE A 28 -0.45 -3.42 -11.33
CA ILE A 28 -0.58 -2.26 -10.42
C ILE A 28 -2.06 -2.07 -10.11
N GLN A 29 -2.39 -1.95 -8.83
CA GLN A 29 -3.75 -1.81 -8.33
C GLN A 29 -3.92 -0.53 -7.52
N GLY A 30 -5.04 0.13 -7.72
CA GLY A 30 -5.34 1.39 -7.07
C GLY A 30 -6.71 1.93 -7.42
N VAL A 31 -6.86 3.25 -7.37
CA VAL A 31 -8.05 3.95 -7.85
C VAL A 31 -7.67 5.08 -8.81
N ASP A 32 -8.55 5.35 -9.76
CA ASP A 32 -8.44 6.43 -10.74
C ASP A 32 -8.78 7.82 -10.15
N ALA A 33 -8.81 8.87 -10.99
CA ALA A 33 -9.17 10.23 -10.60
C ALA A 33 -10.59 10.38 -10.02
N SER A 34 -11.49 9.46 -10.35
CA SER A 34 -12.87 9.41 -9.86
C SER A 34 -13.05 8.48 -8.65
N TYR A 35 -11.95 7.89 -8.17
CA TYR A 35 -11.93 6.86 -7.13
C TYR A 35 -12.57 5.53 -7.55
N ASN A 36 -12.72 5.25 -8.84
CA ASN A 36 -13.08 3.92 -9.30
C ASN A 36 -11.87 2.99 -9.19
N GLU A 37 -12.09 1.71 -8.89
CA GLU A 37 -11.02 0.73 -8.89
C GLU A 37 -10.34 0.64 -10.25
N LEU A 38 -9.03 0.63 -10.24
CA LEU A 38 -8.18 0.52 -11.42
C LEU A 38 -7.12 -0.54 -11.17
N SER A 39 -7.06 -1.52 -12.07
CA SER A 39 -6.01 -2.52 -12.10
C SER A 39 -5.46 -2.60 -13.51
N GLU A 40 -4.16 -2.46 -13.67
CA GLU A 40 -3.49 -2.53 -14.97
C GLU A 40 -2.23 -3.36 -14.87
N THR A 41 -2.05 -4.24 -15.86
CA THR A 41 -0.83 -5.03 -16.01
C THR A 41 0.01 -4.42 -17.13
N VAL A 42 1.29 -4.21 -16.84
CA VAL A 42 2.27 -3.71 -17.80
C VAL A 42 3.38 -4.74 -17.97
N THR A 43 3.87 -4.90 -19.20
CA THR A 43 4.98 -5.81 -19.53
C THR A 43 6.27 -5.00 -19.65
N LEU A 44 7.30 -5.35 -18.89
CA LEU A 44 8.60 -4.69 -18.95
C LEU A 44 9.26 -4.92 -20.31
N ASN A 45 9.77 -3.85 -20.89
CA ASN A 45 10.48 -3.89 -22.17
C ASN A 45 11.96 -4.28 -22.00
N ALA A 46 12.71 -4.32 -23.10
CA ALA A 46 14.15 -4.64 -23.11
C ALA A 46 15.03 -3.71 -22.26
N SER A 47 14.52 -2.61 -21.75
CA SER A 47 15.20 -1.75 -20.77
C SER A 47 14.73 -2.02 -19.33
N GLY A 48 13.87 -3.01 -19.11
CA GLY A 48 13.27 -3.32 -17.81
C GLY A 48 12.27 -2.26 -17.35
N THR A 49 11.61 -1.55 -18.27
CA THR A 49 10.67 -0.48 -17.93
C THR A 49 9.33 -0.64 -18.65
N ALA A 50 8.25 -0.22 -17.99
CA ALA A 50 6.93 -0.10 -18.60
C ALA A 50 6.13 1.00 -17.89
N THR A 51 5.21 1.65 -18.62
CA THR A 51 4.38 2.72 -18.06
C THR A 51 2.92 2.38 -18.33
N THR A 52 2.05 2.58 -17.31
CA THR A 52 0.62 2.38 -17.42
C THR A 52 0.00 3.40 -18.38
N THR A 53 -1.09 3.01 -19.04
CA THR A 53 -1.94 3.92 -19.81
C THR A 53 -2.95 4.61 -18.90
N GLY A 54 -3.46 3.89 -17.90
CA GLY A 54 -4.31 4.41 -16.85
C GLY A 54 -3.56 5.30 -15.87
N SER A 55 -4.27 6.27 -15.31
CA SER A 55 -3.74 7.20 -14.32
C SER A 55 -4.31 6.90 -12.94
N PHE A 56 -3.45 6.71 -11.97
CA PHE A 56 -3.78 6.37 -10.59
C PHE A 56 -3.76 7.61 -9.69
N LEU A 57 -4.84 7.88 -8.99
CA LEU A 57 -4.90 8.86 -7.91
C LEU A 57 -4.36 8.27 -6.61
N ARG A 58 -4.58 6.96 -6.41
CA ARG A 58 -3.99 6.15 -5.34
C ARG A 58 -3.52 4.83 -5.93
N MET A 59 -2.36 4.42 -5.50
CA MET A 59 -1.84 3.09 -5.77
C MET A 59 -1.62 2.42 -4.42
N TYR A 60 -2.19 1.25 -4.20
CA TYR A 60 -2.09 0.55 -2.92
C TYR A 60 -1.42 -0.83 -3.03
N ARG A 61 -1.26 -1.36 -4.23
CA ARG A 61 -0.58 -2.63 -4.43
C ARG A 61 0.06 -2.71 -5.80
N ALA A 62 1.23 -3.33 -5.89
CA ALA A 62 1.80 -3.84 -7.13
C ALA A 62 2.46 -5.19 -6.86
N PHE A 63 2.46 -6.06 -7.85
CA PHE A 63 3.06 -7.39 -7.77
C PHE A 63 3.44 -7.90 -9.16
N VAL A 64 4.41 -8.81 -9.19
CA VAL A 64 4.78 -9.54 -10.40
C VAL A 64 3.67 -10.55 -10.68
N SER A 65 3.07 -10.47 -11.86
CA SER A 65 1.94 -11.30 -12.28
C SER A 65 2.29 -12.31 -13.35
N SER A 66 3.49 -12.26 -13.92
CA SER A 66 4.03 -13.28 -14.82
C SER A 66 4.39 -14.56 -14.08
N ASP A 67 4.45 -15.68 -14.80
CA ASP A 67 4.91 -16.98 -14.27
C ASP A 67 6.41 -16.96 -13.90
N THR A 68 7.15 -15.99 -14.40
CA THR A 68 8.58 -15.79 -14.10
C THR A 68 8.73 -14.66 -13.07
N ALA A 69 9.41 -14.96 -11.97
CA ALA A 69 9.76 -13.95 -10.97
C ALA A 69 10.73 -12.92 -11.55
N SER A 70 10.63 -11.67 -11.10
CA SER A 70 11.63 -10.65 -11.44
C SER A 70 13.00 -11.01 -10.85
N ALA A 71 14.07 -10.78 -11.60
CA ALA A 71 15.45 -10.93 -11.14
C ALA A 71 15.92 -9.71 -10.33
N GLY A 72 15.29 -8.57 -10.52
CA GLY A 72 15.57 -7.33 -9.81
C GLY A 72 14.39 -6.78 -9.01
N ASN A 73 14.71 -5.82 -8.16
CA ASN A 73 13.68 -5.05 -7.49
C ASN A 73 12.98 -4.11 -8.49
N ILE A 74 11.68 -3.91 -8.34
CA ILE A 74 10.91 -3.04 -9.22
C ILE A 74 10.45 -1.80 -8.46
N THR A 75 10.79 -0.64 -8.98
CA THR A 75 10.34 0.65 -8.47
C THR A 75 9.14 1.13 -9.28
N ILE A 76 8.07 1.55 -8.60
CA ILE A 76 6.91 2.18 -9.22
C ILE A 76 6.97 3.68 -8.95
N ALA A 77 7.09 4.48 -10.01
CA ALA A 77 7.34 5.92 -9.89
C ALA A 77 6.64 6.75 -10.97
N ASN A 78 6.53 8.06 -10.73
CA ASN A 78 6.17 9.05 -11.74
C ASN A 78 6.87 10.38 -11.42
N GLY A 79 7.44 11.04 -12.43
CA GLY A 79 8.02 12.38 -12.29
C GLY A 79 9.09 12.53 -11.19
N GLY A 80 9.86 11.46 -10.92
CA GLY A 80 10.87 11.45 -9.85
C GLY A 80 10.33 11.11 -8.46
N THR A 81 9.02 10.93 -8.29
CA THR A 81 8.40 10.48 -7.05
C THR A 81 8.22 8.97 -7.08
N THR A 82 8.81 8.26 -6.12
CA THR A 82 8.59 6.82 -5.91
C THR A 82 7.34 6.63 -5.06
N TYR A 83 6.41 5.83 -5.57
CA TYR A 83 5.14 5.50 -4.90
C TYR A 83 5.22 4.14 -4.22
N ALA A 84 5.92 3.18 -4.81
CA ALA A 84 6.02 1.84 -4.28
C ALA A 84 7.31 1.14 -4.71
N TYR A 85 7.58 0.03 -4.01
CA TYR A 85 8.74 -0.81 -4.23
C TYR A 85 8.33 -2.28 -4.11
N VAL A 86 8.60 -3.04 -5.17
CA VAL A 86 8.43 -4.49 -5.21
C VAL A 86 9.79 -5.11 -4.98
N SER A 87 9.96 -5.76 -3.84
CA SER A 87 11.19 -6.49 -3.54
C SER A 87 11.27 -7.77 -4.36
N VAL A 88 12.45 -8.10 -4.86
CA VAL A 88 12.73 -9.38 -5.52
C VAL A 88 12.45 -10.58 -4.61
N ALA A 89 12.56 -10.40 -3.29
CA ALA A 89 12.30 -11.48 -2.32
C ALA A 89 10.80 -11.75 -2.14
N ASP A 90 9.96 -10.73 -2.28
CA ASP A 90 8.52 -10.81 -1.99
C ASP A 90 7.67 -10.82 -3.27
N GLN A 91 8.21 -10.36 -4.40
CA GLN A 91 7.53 -10.23 -5.68
C GLN A 91 6.25 -9.38 -5.62
N GLN A 92 6.09 -8.60 -4.56
CA GLN A 92 4.97 -7.69 -4.33
C GLN A 92 5.36 -6.52 -3.42
N THR A 93 4.53 -5.51 -3.41
CA THR A 93 4.63 -4.42 -2.43
C THR A 93 4.13 -4.87 -1.06
N LEU A 94 4.81 -4.42 -0.02
CA LEU A 94 4.38 -4.59 1.37
C LEU A 94 3.91 -3.23 1.91
N MET A 95 2.73 -2.81 1.49
CA MET A 95 2.14 -1.51 1.82
C MET A 95 0.83 -1.72 2.59
N ALA A 96 0.77 -1.24 3.83
CA ALA A 96 -0.45 -1.29 4.64
C ALA A 96 -1.27 0.00 4.42
N LEU A 97 -1.81 0.15 3.21
CA LEU A 97 -2.69 1.26 2.85
C LEU A 97 -3.74 0.80 1.83
N TRP A 98 -4.90 1.44 1.86
CA TRP A 98 -5.97 1.22 0.93
C TRP A 98 -6.89 2.44 0.88
N THR A 99 -7.67 2.56 -0.18
CA THR A 99 -8.64 3.65 -0.36
C THR A 99 -9.97 3.05 -0.72
N VAL A 100 -11.02 3.45 -0.01
CA VAL A 100 -12.40 3.00 -0.27
C VAL A 100 -12.82 3.52 -1.65
N PRO A 101 -13.19 2.66 -2.60
CA PRO A 101 -13.62 3.09 -3.92
C PRO A 101 -14.91 3.93 -3.88
N ALA A 102 -15.13 4.73 -4.92
CA ALA A 102 -16.39 5.45 -5.08
C ALA A 102 -17.56 4.48 -5.21
N GLY A 103 -18.68 4.79 -4.57
CA GLY A 103 -19.87 3.93 -4.56
C GLY A 103 -19.82 2.78 -3.57
N TYR A 104 -18.81 2.71 -2.69
CA TYR A 104 -18.68 1.65 -1.69
C TYR A 104 -18.59 2.19 -0.26
N THR A 105 -19.02 1.39 0.68
CA THR A 105 -18.79 1.57 2.11
C THR A 105 -17.94 0.42 2.63
N ALA A 106 -16.87 0.71 3.33
CA ALA A 106 -15.96 -0.29 3.87
C ALA A 106 -16.18 -0.51 5.37
N TYR A 107 -15.80 -1.70 5.83
CA TYR A 107 -15.85 -2.14 7.22
C TYR A 107 -14.55 -2.83 7.56
N LEU A 108 -13.85 -2.33 8.55
CA LEU A 108 -12.61 -2.92 9.06
C LEU A 108 -12.94 -3.97 10.12
N PHE A 109 -12.52 -5.22 9.90
CA PHE A 109 -12.83 -6.33 10.80
C PHE A 109 -11.66 -6.73 11.69
N GLN A 110 -10.44 -6.63 11.16
CA GLN A 110 -9.26 -7.13 11.84
C GLN A 110 -8.06 -6.24 11.57
N VAL A 111 -7.21 -6.11 12.56
CA VAL A 111 -5.90 -5.46 12.46
C VAL A 111 -4.86 -6.33 13.16
N ASP A 112 -3.81 -6.68 12.44
CA ASP A 112 -2.63 -7.34 12.98
C ASP A 112 -1.43 -6.41 12.91
N THR A 113 -0.70 -6.29 14.00
CA THR A 113 0.53 -5.53 14.03
C THR A 113 1.62 -6.31 14.75
N THR A 114 2.84 -6.22 14.22
CA THR A 114 4.00 -6.89 14.80
C THR A 114 5.17 -5.93 14.84
N ALA A 115 5.89 -5.93 15.94
CA ALA A 115 7.17 -5.25 16.05
C ALA A 115 8.21 -6.21 16.58
N PHE A 116 9.37 -6.23 15.94
CA PHE A 116 10.52 -6.99 16.37
C PHE A 116 11.77 -6.12 16.35
N THR A 117 12.54 -6.15 17.42
CA THR A 117 13.81 -5.44 17.52
C THR A 117 14.93 -6.40 17.85
N VAL A 118 16.10 -6.20 17.24
CA VAL A 118 17.31 -6.97 17.55
C VAL A 118 18.03 -6.38 18.78
N GLN A 119 17.66 -5.18 19.19
CA GLN A 119 18.23 -4.49 20.36
C GLN A 119 17.15 -4.24 21.42
N ASN A 120 17.44 -4.61 22.66
CA ASN A 120 16.53 -4.47 23.79
C ASN A 120 16.04 -3.03 24.00
N ASN A 121 14.81 -2.89 24.45
CA ASN A 121 14.19 -1.63 24.91
C ASN A 121 13.82 -0.62 23.82
N LYS A 122 13.34 -1.07 22.66
CA LYS A 122 12.80 -0.19 21.61
C LYS A 122 11.30 -0.33 21.48
N VAL A 123 10.61 0.79 21.35
CA VAL A 123 9.17 0.84 21.13
C VAL A 123 8.87 1.23 19.69
N ALA A 124 8.01 0.45 19.04
CA ALA A 124 7.37 0.84 17.80
C ALA A 124 5.99 1.41 18.10
N THR A 125 5.74 2.63 17.69
CA THR A 125 4.40 3.18 17.63
C THR A 125 3.84 2.95 16.24
N ILE A 126 2.80 2.11 16.14
CA ILE A 126 2.04 1.91 14.89
C ILE A 126 0.74 2.69 15.02
N ARG A 127 0.43 3.49 14.01
CA ARG A 127 -0.80 4.28 13.96
C ARG A 127 -1.62 3.88 12.74
N MET A 128 -2.88 3.57 12.97
CA MET A 128 -3.89 3.53 11.94
C MET A 128 -4.42 4.95 11.73
N LEU A 129 -4.36 5.43 10.52
CA LEU A 129 -4.85 6.75 10.13
C LEU A 129 -5.93 6.60 9.06
N THR A 130 -6.92 7.46 9.13
CA THR A 130 -7.90 7.62 8.06
C THR A 130 -7.95 9.07 7.59
N ARG A 131 -8.28 9.25 6.32
CA ARG A 131 -8.54 10.56 5.73
C ARG A 131 -9.77 10.45 4.84
N GLU A 132 -10.88 11.00 5.27
CA GLU A 132 -12.07 11.15 4.44
C GLU A 132 -11.81 12.06 3.24
N PHE A 133 -12.68 11.98 2.24
CA PHE A 133 -12.58 12.81 1.04
C PHE A 133 -12.48 14.30 1.40
N ASN A 134 -11.50 14.99 0.83
CA ASN A 134 -11.16 16.39 1.12
C ASN A 134 -10.80 16.69 2.59
N GLY A 135 -10.58 15.66 3.41
CA GLY A 135 -10.21 15.80 4.81
C GLY A 135 -8.70 15.78 5.05
N VAL A 136 -8.34 15.67 6.33
CA VAL A 136 -6.96 15.50 6.80
C VAL A 136 -6.79 14.14 7.48
N PHE A 137 -5.58 13.60 7.49
CA PHE A 137 -5.30 12.37 8.22
C PHE A 137 -5.52 12.53 9.72
N ARG A 138 -6.29 11.61 10.28
CA ARG A 138 -6.55 11.51 11.73
C ARG A 138 -6.20 10.12 12.21
N THR A 139 -5.54 10.04 13.36
CA THR A 139 -5.27 8.76 14.02
C THR A 139 -6.55 8.19 14.59
N GLN A 140 -6.90 6.98 14.18
CA GLN A 140 -8.03 6.22 14.70
C GLN A 140 -7.57 5.29 15.83
N ASN A 141 -6.47 4.57 15.61
CA ASN A 141 -5.88 3.67 16.58
C ASN A 141 -4.38 3.89 16.69
N LYS A 142 -3.84 3.66 17.89
CA LYS A 142 -2.42 3.72 18.18
C LYS A 142 -2.02 2.48 18.97
N PHE A 143 -1.00 1.79 18.48
CA PHE A 143 -0.42 0.60 19.09
C PHE A 143 1.03 0.89 19.44
N ASP A 144 1.37 0.86 20.73
CA ASP A 144 2.75 0.96 21.17
C ASP A 144 3.24 -0.47 21.48
N LEU A 145 4.13 -1.00 20.64
CA LEU A 145 4.68 -2.34 20.73
C LEU A 145 6.13 -2.28 21.20
N PHE A 146 6.41 -2.97 22.27
CA PHE A 146 7.76 -3.08 22.79
C PHE A 146 8.55 -4.23 22.16
N GLU A 147 7.94 -5.36 21.95
CA GLU A 147 8.38 -6.53 21.21
C GLU A 147 7.21 -7.50 21.21
N GLY A 148 6.79 -7.95 20.04
CA GLY A 148 5.70 -8.90 19.90
C GLY A 148 4.66 -8.49 18.87
N SER A 149 3.48 -9.10 18.99
CA SER A 149 2.36 -8.89 18.08
C SER A 149 1.13 -8.43 18.86
N TYR A 150 0.31 -7.63 18.19
CA TYR A 150 -1.02 -7.26 18.67
C TYR A 150 -2.04 -7.61 17.59
N HIS A 151 -3.08 -8.31 18.02
CA HIS A 151 -4.22 -8.71 17.20
C HIS A 151 -5.47 -8.02 17.73
N LEU A 152 -6.23 -7.40 16.86
CA LEU A 152 -7.47 -6.70 17.19
C LEU A 152 -8.60 -7.20 16.30
N ASP A 153 -9.54 -7.95 16.88
CA ASP A 153 -10.83 -8.23 16.26
C ASP A 153 -11.82 -7.11 16.55
N ILE A 154 -12.46 -6.60 15.51
CA ILE A 154 -13.46 -5.53 15.62
C ILE A 154 -14.84 -6.16 15.46
N THR A 155 -15.49 -6.44 16.59
CA THR A 155 -16.80 -7.11 16.64
C THR A 155 -17.96 -6.24 16.14
N CYS A 156 -17.81 -4.91 16.20
CA CYS A 156 -18.78 -3.93 15.72
C CYS A 156 -18.08 -2.92 14.79
N PRO A 157 -17.76 -3.31 13.55
CA PRO A 157 -17.07 -2.42 12.63
C PRO A 157 -17.94 -1.22 12.27
N GLN A 158 -17.33 -0.04 12.33
CA GLN A 158 -17.99 1.19 11.92
C GLN A 158 -17.88 1.38 10.42
N PRO A 159 -18.89 1.95 9.74
CA PRO A 159 -18.83 2.23 8.33
C PRO A 159 -17.76 3.27 8.02
N ILE A 160 -16.92 2.97 7.05
CA ILE A 160 -15.92 3.87 6.49
C ILE A 160 -16.44 4.32 5.12
N PRO A 161 -16.73 5.62 4.94
CA PRO A 161 -17.36 6.11 3.72
C PRO A 161 -16.43 5.99 2.51
N GLU A 162 -17.03 6.04 1.31
CA GLU A 162 -16.31 6.08 0.05
C GLU A 162 -15.22 7.16 0.03
N LYS A 163 -14.18 6.96 -0.81
CA LYS A 163 -13.07 7.91 -1.02
C LYS A 163 -12.25 8.21 0.26
N THR A 164 -12.38 7.36 1.27
CA THR A 164 -11.57 7.44 2.49
C THR A 164 -10.26 6.69 2.29
N ASP A 165 -9.14 7.36 2.50
CA ASP A 165 -7.83 6.73 2.58
C ASP A 165 -7.62 6.12 3.97
N ILE A 166 -7.12 4.88 4.02
CA ILE A 166 -6.73 4.16 5.23
C ILE A 166 -5.24 3.86 5.12
N GLU A 167 -4.46 4.15 6.15
CA GLU A 167 -3.01 3.96 6.12
C GLU A 167 -2.48 3.59 7.51
N PHE A 168 -1.56 2.63 7.55
CA PHE A 168 -0.79 2.34 8.76
C PHE A 168 0.60 2.95 8.65
N ARG A 169 1.03 3.67 9.67
CA ARG A 169 2.36 4.26 9.79
C ARG A 169 3.03 3.79 11.05
N ALA A 170 4.30 3.40 10.94
CA ALA A 170 5.14 3.08 12.08
C ALA A 170 6.17 4.17 12.34
N ILE A 171 6.42 4.44 13.61
CA ILE A 171 7.44 5.35 14.08
C ILE A 171 8.23 4.61 15.17
N ALA A 172 9.56 4.57 15.03
CA ALA A 172 10.44 4.12 16.09
C ALA A 172 10.71 5.26 17.08
N ASP A 173 10.85 4.93 18.36
CA ASP A 173 11.20 5.91 19.42
C ASP A 173 12.65 6.39 19.33
N SER A 174 13.47 5.76 18.49
CA SER A 174 14.85 6.14 18.25
C SER A 174 15.28 5.87 16.81
N SER A 175 16.37 6.51 16.39
CA SER A 175 16.95 6.43 15.04
C SER A 175 17.61 5.08 14.70
N ASN A 176 17.28 4.00 15.37
CA ASN A 176 17.93 2.72 15.19
C ASN A 176 17.29 1.89 14.07
N ALA A 177 18.09 1.47 13.11
CA ALA A 177 17.71 0.82 11.88
C ALA A 177 17.22 -0.66 12.04
N ASP A 178 17.29 -1.22 13.25
CA ASP A 178 17.03 -2.65 13.48
C ASP A 178 15.61 -2.97 13.94
N LEU A 179 14.71 -1.99 13.90
CA LEU A 179 13.29 -2.20 14.19
C LEU A 179 12.55 -2.66 12.94
N ARG A 180 12.03 -3.87 12.98
CA ARG A 180 11.13 -4.41 11.94
C ARG A 180 9.70 -4.31 12.41
N VAL A 181 8.84 -3.78 11.54
CA VAL A 181 7.41 -3.59 11.82
C VAL A 181 6.61 -4.14 10.67
N ALA A 182 5.55 -4.86 10.97
CA ALA A 182 4.53 -5.24 10.00
C ALA A 182 3.14 -4.83 10.50
N ALA A 183 2.27 -4.50 9.57
CA ALA A 183 0.86 -4.28 9.82
C ALA A 183 0.05 -4.87 8.67
N SER A 184 -1.04 -5.56 9.00
CA SER A 184 -2.06 -6.01 8.06
C SER A 184 -3.44 -5.69 8.61
N PHE A 185 -4.44 -5.66 7.72
CA PHE A 185 -5.81 -5.42 8.10
C PHE A 185 -6.76 -6.07 7.11
N ASP A 186 -7.91 -6.55 7.62
CA ASP A 186 -8.96 -7.14 6.83
C ASP A 186 -10.15 -6.20 6.71
N ILE A 187 -10.55 -5.94 5.48
CA ILE A 187 -11.66 -5.07 5.14
C ILE A 187 -12.66 -5.82 4.25
N VAL A 188 -13.93 -5.65 4.56
CA VAL A 188 -15.03 -5.95 3.65
C VAL A 188 -15.61 -4.62 3.17
N TYR A 189 -15.81 -4.49 1.87
CA TYR A 189 -16.50 -3.33 1.31
C TYR A 189 -17.72 -3.76 0.51
N ILE A 190 -18.77 -2.98 0.61
CA ILE A 190 -20.10 -3.30 0.06
C ILE A 190 -20.52 -2.13 -0.82
N GLU A 191 -21.02 -2.46 -2.01
CA GLU A 191 -21.57 -1.46 -2.92
C GLU A 191 -22.77 -0.74 -2.27
N ASN A 192 -22.76 0.57 -2.36
CA ASN A 192 -23.86 1.39 -1.88
C ASN A 192 -25.03 1.19 -2.81
N THR A 193 -26.09 0.52 -2.34
CA THR A 193 -27.35 0.44 -3.11
C THR A 193 -27.88 1.85 -3.30
N ALA A 194 -28.12 2.22 -4.56
CA ALA A 194 -28.86 3.46 -4.82
C ALA A 194 -30.22 3.42 -4.08
N PRO A 195 -30.63 4.54 -3.48
CA PRO A 195 -31.93 4.62 -2.80
C PRO A 195 -33.11 4.43 -3.77
#